data_9b144cb48ce271ccd61e9eebcb65492f
#
_entry.id   9b144cb48ce271ccd61e9eebcb65492f
#
_cell.length_a   1.000
_cell.length_b   1.000
_cell.length_c   1.000
_cell.angle_alpha   90.00
_cell.angle_beta   90.00
_cell.angle_gamma   90.00
#
_symmetry.space_group_name_H-M   'P 1'
#
loop_
_entity.id
_entity.type
_entity.pdbx_description
1 polymer ?
#
loop_
_entity_poly.entity_id
_entity_poly.type
_entity_poly.pdbx_seq_one_letter_code
_entity_poly.pdbx_strand_id
1 'polypeptide(L)'
;MKTSTITDRPKKPDHYNFTIQPWDVIKDWRLDYFTGNAAKYICRQGRKSGEGNFRSDDLRKAIENLEEAYRIAIESEIVRNNTILKNERKDAKKCVN
;
A
#
# COMPACT_ATOMS: atom_id res chain seq x y z
N MET A 1 8.58 -24.10 13.11
CA MET A 1 8.70 -23.61 12.81
C MET A 1 8.54 -23.00 12.03
N LYS A 2 8.27 -22.53 11.59
CA LYS A 2 8.18 -21.95 10.87
C LYS A 2 9.17 -21.44 10.20
N THR A 3 9.97 -21.35 10.56
CA THR A 3 11.10 -20.90 9.92
C THR A 3 11.45 -21.75 8.80
N SER A 4 11.20 -22.98 8.89
CA SER A 4 11.53 -23.84 7.79
C SER A 4 10.83 -23.37 6.53
N THR A 5 9.69 -22.75 6.65
CA THR A 5 9.02 -22.24 5.48
C THR A 5 9.88 -21.19 4.80
N ILE A 6 10.54 -20.37 5.57
CA ILE A 6 11.38 -19.34 5.01
C ILE A 6 12.58 -19.95 4.30
N THR A 7 13.17 -20.95 4.91
CA THR A 7 14.35 -21.54 4.30
C THR A 7 14.02 -22.23 3.00
N ASP A 8 12.77 -22.64 2.82
CA ASP A 8 12.42 -23.34 1.59
C ASP A 8 12.16 -22.39 0.44
N ARG A 9 12.13 -21.11 0.69
CA ARG A 9 11.88 -20.16 -0.37
C ARG A 9 13.09 -19.99 -1.26
N PRO A 10 12.88 -19.70 -2.53
CA PRO A 10 14.00 -19.44 -3.42
C PRO A 10 14.79 -18.26 -2.93
N LYS A 11 16.05 -18.23 -3.28
CA LYS A 11 16.89 -17.13 -2.87
C LYS A 11 16.41 -15.86 -3.54
N LYS A 12 16.36 -14.78 -2.79
CA LYS A 12 15.90 -13.53 -3.31
C LYS A 12 17.04 -12.60 -3.65
N PRO A 13 16.83 -11.67 -4.55
CA PRO A 13 17.84 -10.65 -4.82
C PRO A 13 18.17 -9.89 -3.53
N ASP A 14 19.36 -9.32 -3.51
CA ASP A 14 19.81 -8.63 -2.30
C ASP A 14 18.85 -7.53 -1.87
N HIS A 15 18.24 -6.81 -2.80
CA HIS A 15 17.36 -5.71 -2.41
C HIS A 15 16.06 -6.21 -1.78
N TYR A 16 15.85 -7.54 -1.73
CA TYR A 16 14.70 -8.11 -1.06
C TYR A 16 15.13 -9.13 -0.01
N ASN A 17 16.40 -9.08 0.39
CA ASN A 17 16.88 -10.05 1.35
C ASN A 17 16.67 -9.54 2.76
N PHE A 18 15.41 -9.53 3.20
CA PHE A 18 15.04 -9.06 4.52
C PHE A 18 14.51 -10.21 5.33
N THR A 19 14.58 -10.07 6.65
CA THR A 19 13.98 -11.06 7.52
C THR A 19 12.48 -11.10 7.33
N ILE A 20 11.86 -9.92 7.26
CA ILE A 20 10.43 -9.84 7.00
C ILE A 20 10.29 -9.35 5.58
N GLN A 21 9.68 -10.14 4.75
CA GLN A 21 9.55 -9.79 3.35
C GLN A 21 8.37 -8.84 3.11
N PRO A 22 8.44 -8.03 2.07
CA PRO A 22 7.33 -7.12 1.78
C PRO A 22 6.00 -7.83 1.65
N TRP A 23 5.96 -8.99 1.02
CA TRP A 23 4.70 -9.68 0.86
C TRP A 23 4.15 -10.19 2.17
N ASP A 24 5.00 -10.43 3.16
CA ASP A 24 4.50 -10.83 4.47
C ASP A 24 3.71 -9.69 5.09
N VAL A 25 4.21 -8.47 4.94
CA VAL A 25 3.52 -7.29 5.43
C VAL A 25 2.23 -7.07 4.64
N ILE A 26 2.33 -7.21 3.32
CA ILE A 26 1.17 -7.01 2.46
C ILE A 26 0.04 -7.95 2.85
N LYS A 27 0.38 -9.20 3.10
CA LYS A 27 -0.62 -10.18 3.46
C LYS A 27 -1.16 -9.94 4.87
N ASP A 28 -0.27 -9.70 5.80
CA ASP A 28 -0.66 -9.55 7.20
C ASP A 28 -1.52 -8.31 7.40
N TRP A 29 -1.17 -7.22 6.75
CA TRP A 29 -1.90 -5.97 6.88
C TRP A 29 -3.02 -5.85 5.86
N ARG A 30 -3.13 -6.82 4.96
CA ARG A 30 -4.18 -6.83 3.95
C ARG A 30 -4.14 -5.58 3.07
N LEU A 31 -2.95 -5.24 2.63
CA LEU A 31 -2.80 -4.09 1.76
C LEU A 31 -3.32 -4.43 0.37
N ASP A 32 -3.86 -3.43 -0.30
CA ASP A 32 -4.33 -3.64 -1.65
C ASP A 32 -3.17 -3.52 -2.62
N TYR A 33 -3.48 -3.51 -3.91
CA TYR A 33 -2.46 -3.49 -4.93
C TYR A 33 -1.57 -2.25 -4.82
N PHE A 34 -2.18 -1.08 -4.67
CA PHE A 34 -1.41 0.15 -4.69
C PHE A 34 -0.64 0.38 -3.40
N THR A 35 -1.26 0.14 -2.26
CA THR A 35 -0.54 0.30 -1.00
C THR A 35 0.51 -0.79 -0.85
N GLY A 36 0.23 -1.98 -1.39
CA GLY A 36 1.22 -3.05 -1.38
C GLY A 36 2.44 -2.69 -2.23
N ASN A 37 2.20 -2.10 -3.41
CA ASN A 37 3.31 -1.65 -4.24
C ASN A 37 4.10 -0.56 -3.53
N ALA A 38 3.42 0.36 -2.87
CA ALA A 38 4.12 1.42 -2.13
C ALA A 38 5.01 0.81 -1.06
N ALA A 39 4.49 -0.17 -0.32
CA ALA A 39 5.29 -0.83 0.72
C ALA A 39 6.52 -1.48 0.12
N LYS A 40 6.36 -2.10 -1.05
CA LYS A 40 7.47 -2.75 -1.72
C LYS A 40 8.54 -1.75 -2.11
N TYR A 41 8.16 -0.62 -2.67
CA TYR A 41 9.13 0.38 -3.07
C TYR A 41 9.77 1.06 -1.85
N ILE A 42 9.02 1.24 -0.78
CA ILE A 42 9.56 1.81 0.42
C ILE A 42 10.67 0.93 0.99
N CYS A 43 10.43 -0.37 1.04
CA CYS A 43 11.44 -1.24 1.62
C CYS A 43 12.65 -1.39 0.71
N ARG A 44 12.47 -1.15 -0.59
CA ARG A 44 13.56 -1.28 -1.52
C ARG A 44 14.47 -0.05 -1.56
N GLN A 45 13.92 1.10 -1.48
CA GLN A 45 14.59 2.41 -1.43
C GLN A 45 16.07 2.44 -1.81
N GLY A 46 16.33 2.24 -3.09
CA GLY A 46 17.70 2.35 -3.56
C GLY A 46 18.59 1.16 -3.30
N ARG A 47 18.02 0.09 -2.77
CA ARG A 47 18.84 -1.09 -2.51
C ARG A 47 19.12 -1.90 -3.76
N LYS A 48 18.31 -1.70 -4.80
CA LYS A 48 18.54 -2.40 -6.05
C LYS A 48 19.68 -1.72 -6.75
N SER A 49 20.69 -2.47 -7.13
CA SER A 49 21.86 -1.89 -7.79
C SER A 49 21.60 -1.63 -9.27
N GLY A 50 22.37 -0.74 -9.84
CA GLY A 50 22.26 -0.45 -11.25
C GLY A 50 21.89 0.99 -11.50
N GLU A 51 22.14 1.45 -12.72
CA GLU A 51 21.84 2.80 -13.06
C GLU A 51 20.35 3.05 -13.02
N GLY A 52 19.93 4.21 -12.59
CA GLY A 52 18.52 4.51 -12.55
C GLY A 52 17.79 3.94 -11.36
N ASN A 53 18.53 3.26 -10.47
CA ASN A 53 17.89 2.69 -9.31
C ASN A 53 18.26 3.45 -8.07
N PHE A 54 17.90 4.73 -8.05
CA PHE A 54 18.20 5.57 -6.91
C PHE A 54 17.09 5.49 -5.89
N ARG A 55 17.44 5.83 -4.67
CA ARG A 55 16.46 5.86 -3.60
C ARG A 55 15.29 6.76 -3.94
N SER A 56 15.58 7.91 -4.58
CA SER A 56 14.51 8.83 -4.95
C SER A 56 13.56 8.22 -5.97
N ASP A 57 14.06 7.37 -6.86
CA ASP A 57 13.18 6.71 -7.82
C ASP A 57 12.20 5.79 -7.13
N ASP A 58 12.68 5.04 -6.17
CA ASP A 58 11.80 4.13 -5.44
C ASP A 58 10.78 4.91 -4.61
N LEU A 59 11.23 6.00 -3.99
CA LEU A 59 10.31 6.82 -3.21
C LEU A 59 9.25 7.47 -4.10
N ARG A 60 9.65 7.89 -5.30
CA ARG A 60 8.69 8.48 -6.22
C ARG A 60 7.65 7.46 -6.65
N LYS A 61 8.08 6.25 -6.90
CA LYS A 61 7.15 5.20 -7.27
C LYS A 61 6.20 4.87 -6.12
N ALA A 62 6.72 4.92 -4.90
CA ALA A 62 5.86 4.72 -3.74
C ALA A 62 4.82 5.83 -3.65
N ILE A 63 5.24 7.06 -3.90
CA ILE A 63 4.32 8.19 -3.86
C ILE A 63 3.25 8.04 -4.93
N GLU A 64 3.64 7.65 -6.14
CA GLU A 64 2.69 7.49 -7.23
C GLU A 64 1.63 6.44 -6.87
N ASN A 65 2.06 5.35 -6.28
CA ASN A 65 1.12 4.32 -5.87
C ASN A 65 0.21 4.78 -4.74
N LEU A 66 0.77 5.55 -3.80
CA LEU A 66 -0.03 6.08 -2.71
C LEU A 66 -1.03 7.13 -3.19
N GLU A 67 -0.64 7.91 -4.20
CA GLU A 67 -1.56 8.88 -4.76
C GLU A 67 -2.76 8.18 -5.38
N GLU A 68 -2.51 7.09 -6.06
CA GLU A 68 -3.61 6.35 -6.66
C GLU A 68 -4.50 5.73 -5.58
N ALA A 69 -3.88 5.17 -4.55
CA ALA A 69 -4.65 4.62 -3.44
C ALA A 69 -5.48 5.70 -2.76
N TYR A 70 -4.90 6.87 -2.60
CA TYR A 70 -5.59 7.98 -1.97
C TYR A 70 -6.78 8.43 -2.82
N ARG A 71 -6.59 8.51 -4.13
CA ARG A 71 -7.66 8.90 -5.02
C ARG A 71 -8.83 7.92 -4.93
N ILE A 72 -8.52 6.64 -4.94
CA ILE A 72 -9.55 5.62 -4.86
C ILE A 72 -10.28 5.70 -3.52
N ALA A 73 -9.54 5.92 -2.44
CA ALA A 73 -10.15 6.02 -1.12
C ALA A 73 -11.07 7.23 -1.03
N ILE A 74 -10.63 8.36 -1.59
CA ILE A 74 -11.45 9.56 -1.58
C ILE A 74 -12.73 9.33 -2.36
N GLU A 75 -12.63 8.71 -3.52
CA GLU A 75 -13.81 8.45 -4.33
C GLU A 75 -14.79 7.54 -3.61
N SER A 76 -14.27 6.52 -2.95
CA SER A 76 -15.12 5.60 -2.21
C SER A 76 -15.81 6.29 -1.04
N GLU A 77 -15.07 7.15 -0.36
CA GLU A 77 -15.61 7.84 0.79
C GLU A 77 -16.65 8.87 0.39
N ILE A 78 -16.43 9.52 -0.74
CA ILE A 78 -17.41 10.47 -1.24
C ILE A 78 -18.71 9.75 -1.57
N VAL A 79 -18.62 8.62 -2.24
CA VAL A 79 -19.80 7.85 -2.59
C VAL A 79 -20.53 7.42 -1.31
N ARG A 80 -19.78 6.94 -0.33
CA ARG A 80 -20.38 6.50 0.91
C ARG A 80 -21.04 7.67 1.64
N ASN A 81 -20.37 8.81 1.69
CA ASN A 81 -20.92 9.97 2.36
C ASN A 81 -22.16 10.46 1.68
N ASN A 82 -22.19 10.44 0.34
CA ASN A 82 -23.36 10.85 -0.38
C ASN A 82 -24.54 9.94 -0.08
N THR A 83 -24.28 8.65 0.03
CA THR A 83 -25.32 7.71 0.37
C THR A 83 -25.84 7.96 1.78
N ILE A 84 -24.95 8.20 2.71
CA ILE A 84 -25.35 8.48 4.07
C ILE A 84 -26.15 9.76 4.14
N LEU A 85 -25.72 10.79 3.43
CA LEU A 85 -26.44 12.04 3.44
C LEU A 85 -27.83 11.89 2.85
N LYS A 86 -27.97 11.10 1.80
CA LYS A 86 -29.27 10.88 1.25
C LYS A 86 -30.20 10.23 2.25
N ASN A 87 -29.69 9.27 2.97
CA ASN A 87 -30.49 8.59 3.94
C ASN A 87 -30.85 9.49 5.10
N GLU A 88 -29.93 10.31 5.51
CA GLU A 88 -30.19 11.19 6.63
C GLU A 88 -30.97 12.41 6.26
N ARG A 89 -31.04 12.71 4.99
CA ARG A 89 -31.78 13.85 4.61
C ARG A 89 -33.21 13.75 5.03
N LYS A 90 -33.65 12.53 5.19
CA LYS A 90 -35.00 12.37 5.60
C LYS A 90 -35.16 12.77 7.03
N ASP A 91 -34.14 12.60 7.81
CA ASP A 91 -34.21 12.95 9.14
C ASP A 91 -33.80 14.33 9.37
N ALA A 92 -33.51 15.01 8.51
CA ALA A 92 -33.19 16.21 8.79
C ALA A 92 -32.06 16.74 9.18
N LYS A 93 -31.68 17.25 8.97
CA LYS A 93 -30.73 17.80 9.13
C LYS A 93 -29.75 17.71 9.95
N LYS A 94 -29.67 17.07 10.61
CA LYS A 94 -28.77 16.97 11.44
C LYS A 94 -27.51 17.06 10.93
N CYS A 95 -27.18 16.68 10.01
CA CYS A 95 -25.91 16.55 9.61
C CYS A 95 -25.33 17.73 9.18
N VAL A 96 -25.72 18.60 9.41
CA VAL A 96 -25.17 19.67 8.96
C VAL A 96 -23.97 19.93 9.32
N ASN A 97 -23.39 19.94 9.62
CA ASN A 97 -22.19 20.25 9.84
C ASN A 97 -21.50 19.78 9.45
#